data_ef538dcb38742202d1cd44324bcbb2cc
#
_entry.id   ef538dcb38742202d1cd44324bcbb2cc
#
_cell.length_a   1.000
_cell.length_b   1.000
_cell.length_c   1.000
_cell.angle_alpha   90.00
_cell.angle_beta   90.00
_cell.angle_gamma   90.00
#
_symmetry.space_group_name_H-M   'P 1'
#
loop_
_entity.id
_entity.type
_entity.pdbx_description
1 polymer ?
#
loop_
_entity_poly.entity_id
_entity_poly.type
_entity_poly.pdbx_seq_one_letter_code
_entity_poly.pdbx_strand_id
1 'polypeptide(L)'
;MPTFVFADIEYTGSAAVEQRYFLQDALYPQQERANLSVYFAPQAYTSFNDGNDSISFKGFYRFDQQDEERTHGDIREFKWTHSGEEWEAQAGIGKVFWGQTESLHLVDIINQTDAVEAIDGEDKLGQPMVTFSLFKDWGNTTVFALPYFRERTFSGIDGRIRPALPVDTDNPLFESEDEEKNLDWALRWQHTLGDWEVGLSYFDGTSREPDFVVATNESSEPSLRPFYPQIQQAGIDVLALMGGWVIKFEGVQRKVMDEDYTAFVGGFEYSFVGLFDSVYDINWLMEYQYDGRENQSNVIAQNDLMLGTRLVFNDIDGTQILAGVVQDLDHSNVRSGFIEASSRINNHWKWRVDAYIFSSDEPTEASYMLRRDDYAQLSLEYYF
;
A
#
# COMPACT_ATOMS: atom_id res chain seq x y z
N MET A 1 -28.75 -34.45 1.11
CA MET A 1 -28.18 -33.09 1.06
C MET A 1 -27.02 -33.09 2.05
N PRO A 2 -25.82 -32.67 1.67
CA PRO A 2 -24.76 -32.53 2.65
C PRO A 2 -25.19 -31.44 3.64
N THR A 3 -25.26 -31.76 4.91
CA THR A 3 -25.44 -30.81 6.00
C THR A 3 -24.10 -30.13 6.20
N PHE A 4 -23.95 -28.87 5.80
CA PHE A 4 -22.79 -28.07 6.14
C PHE A 4 -22.82 -27.82 7.65
N VAL A 5 -21.92 -28.41 8.40
CA VAL A 5 -21.65 -28.07 9.79
C VAL A 5 -20.59 -26.97 9.75
N PHE A 6 -20.97 -25.75 10.02
CA PHE A 6 -20.00 -24.67 10.23
C PHE A 6 -19.33 -24.87 11.59
N ALA A 7 -18.04 -24.64 11.68
CA ALA A 7 -17.38 -24.41 12.94
C ALA A 7 -17.91 -23.11 13.59
N ASP A 8 -17.62 -22.90 14.87
CA ASP A 8 -17.97 -21.66 15.52
C ASP A 8 -17.36 -20.47 14.75
N ILE A 9 -18.12 -19.38 14.63
CA ILE A 9 -17.62 -18.17 14.00
C ILE A 9 -16.70 -17.44 15.00
N GLU A 10 -15.47 -17.23 14.59
CA GLU A 10 -14.51 -16.42 15.36
C GLU A 10 -14.69 -14.95 14.99
N TYR A 11 -14.82 -14.10 16.01
CA TYR A 11 -14.92 -12.65 15.86
C TYR A 11 -13.71 -11.99 16.49
N THR A 12 -13.06 -11.12 15.74
CA THR A 12 -11.96 -10.28 16.19
C THR A 12 -12.07 -8.90 15.55
N GLY A 13 -11.18 -7.99 15.88
CA GLY A 13 -11.15 -6.71 15.21
C GLY A 13 -10.34 -5.69 15.98
N SER A 14 -10.31 -4.48 15.42
CA SER A 14 -9.71 -3.33 16.07
C SER A 14 -10.56 -2.08 15.93
N ALA A 15 -10.31 -1.14 16.84
CA ALA A 15 -10.82 0.22 16.76
C ALA A 15 -9.70 1.16 17.20
N ALA A 16 -9.58 2.32 16.56
CA ALA A 16 -8.56 3.28 16.95
C ALA A 16 -9.09 4.71 16.97
N VAL A 17 -8.38 5.52 17.75
CA VAL A 17 -8.45 6.97 17.72
C VAL A 17 -7.09 7.46 17.23
N GLU A 18 -7.10 8.36 16.24
CA GLU A 18 -5.91 8.92 15.61
C GLU A 18 -5.97 10.44 15.68
N GLN A 19 -4.87 11.05 16.10
CA GLN A 19 -4.69 12.49 16.07
C GLN A 19 -3.52 12.82 15.15
N ARG A 20 -3.79 13.47 14.03
CA ARG A 20 -2.78 14.01 13.10
C ARG A 20 -2.62 15.51 13.36
N TYR A 21 -1.38 15.96 13.40
CA TYR A 21 -1.05 17.38 13.59
C TYR A 21 -0.01 17.81 12.56
N PHE A 22 -0.36 18.80 11.73
CA PHE A 22 0.52 19.36 10.71
C PHE A 22 1.37 20.47 11.29
N LEU A 23 2.68 20.39 11.07
CA LEU A 23 3.68 21.29 11.68
C LEU A 23 3.69 22.68 11.05
N GLN A 24 3.30 22.78 9.77
CA GLN A 24 3.29 24.02 9.00
C GLN A 24 1.87 24.51 8.72
N ASP A 25 1.75 25.81 8.41
CA ASP A 25 0.49 26.39 7.93
C ASP A 25 0.07 25.77 6.60
N ALA A 26 -1.22 25.58 6.44
CA ALA A 26 -1.79 25.00 5.24
C ALA A 26 -1.53 25.85 3.99
N LEU A 27 -1.53 25.19 2.83
CA LEU A 27 -1.48 25.87 1.54
C LEU A 27 -2.80 26.56 1.19
N TYR A 28 -3.91 26.01 1.70
CA TYR A 28 -5.26 26.49 1.38
C TYR A 28 -6.04 26.85 2.66
N PRO A 29 -6.86 27.93 2.62
CA PRO A 29 -7.49 28.48 3.82
C PRO A 29 -8.45 27.54 4.56
N GLN A 30 -9.05 26.57 3.85
CA GLN A 30 -10.02 25.63 4.40
C GLN A 30 -9.36 24.46 5.15
N GLN A 31 -8.07 24.28 4.98
CA GLN A 31 -7.35 23.16 5.58
C GLN A 31 -6.94 23.46 7.01
N GLU A 32 -7.14 22.52 7.91
CA GLU A 32 -6.81 22.65 9.33
C GLU A 32 -5.46 22.00 9.69
N ARG A 33 -4.88 22.43 10.81
CA ARG A 33 -3.62 21.86 11.33
C ARG A 33 -3.81 20.56 12.11
N ALA A 34 -4.95 20.43 12.77
CA ALA A 34 -5.21 19.28 13.62
C ALA A 34 -6.38 18.48 13.02
N ASN A 35 -6.20 17.19 12.90
CA ASN A 35 -7.21 16.30 12.37
C ASN A 35 -7.38 15.10 13.31
N LEU A 36 -8.60 14.91 13.83
CA LEU A 36 -8.98 13.76 14.63
C LEU A 36 -9.78 12.79 13.77
N SER A 37 -9.40 11.52 13.79
CA SER A 37 -10.19 10.46 13.18
C SER A 37 -10.35 9.26 14.09
N VAL A 38 -11.36 8.45 13.80
CA VAL A 38 -11.59 7.17 14.47
C VAL A 38 -11.88 6.12 13.41
N TYR A 39 -11.39 4.90 13.60
CA TYR A 39 -11.78 3.80 12.73
C TYR A 39 -12.24 2.57 13.52
N PHE A 40 -13.00 1.72 12.82
CA PHE A 40 -13.45 0.42 13.28
C PHE A 40 -13.24 -0.62 12.19
N ALA A 41 -12.54 -1.70 12.53
CA ALA A 41 -12.17 -2.77 11.60
C ALA A 41 -12.55 -4.16 12.13
N PRO A 42 -13.84 -4.56 11.99
CA PRO A 42 -14.33 -5.86 12.45
C PRO A 42 -13.86 -6.97 11.51
N GLN A 43 -13.63 -8.16 12.08
CA GLN A 43 -13.26 -9.36 11.36
C GLN A 43 -14.11 -10.53 11.83
N ALA A 44 -14.42 -11.43 10.90
CA ALA A 44 -15.09 -12.70 11.19
C ALA A 44 -14.49 -13.82 10.34
N TYR A 45 -14.35 -15.00 10.90
CA TYR A 45 -13.82 -16.17 10.21
C TYR A 45 -14.60 -17.41 10.62
N THR A 46 -14.87 -18.29 9.67
CA THR A 46 -15.39 -19.62 9.94
C THR A 46 -14.84 -20.61 8.92
N SER A 47 -14.71 -21.87 9.34
CA SER A 47 -14.34 -22.97 8.45
C SER A 47 -15.41 -24.08 8.48
N PHE A 48 -15.46 -24.90 7.45
CA PHE A 48 -16.38 -26.03 7.31
C PHE A 48 -15.77 -27.08 6.38
N ASN A 49 -16.48 -28.18 6.13
CA ASN A 49 -15.99 -29.27 5.29
C ASN A 49 -14.62 -29.79 5.75
N ASP A 50 -14.52 -30.12 7.05
CA ASP A 50 -13.29 -30.61 7.71
C ASP A 50 -12.09 -29.65 7.56
N GLY A 51 -12.38 -28.34 7.44
CA GLY A 51 -11.35 -27.28 7.30
C GLY A 51 -10.92 -27.01 5.86
N ASN A 52 -11.41 -27.76 4.88
CA ASN A 52 -11.08 -27.51 3.48
C ASN A 52 -11.73 -26.25 2.90
N ASP A 53 -12.84 -25.81 3.49
CA ASP A 53 -13.53 -24.60 3.10
C ASP A 53 -13.50 -23.56 4.23
N SER A 54 -13.35 -22.30 3.87
CA SER A 54 -13.44 -21.19 4.83
C SER A 54 -14.14 -19.98 4.22
N ILE A 55 -14.71 -19.15 5.09
CA ILE A 55 -15.19 -17.81 4.75
C ILE A 55 -14.54 -16.84 5.71
N SER A 56 -13.95 -15.79 5.16
CA SER A 56 -13.35 -14.69 5.89
C SER A 56 -14.03 -13.36 5.54
N PHE A 57 -14.17 -12.51 6.54
CA PHE A 57 -14.67 -11.15 6.41
C PHE A 57 -13.78 -10.19 7.17
N LYS A 58 -13.41 -9.05 6.53
CA LYS A 58 -12.76 -7.89 7.15
C LYS A 58 -13.41 -6.64 6.61
N GLY A 59 -14.12 -5.95 7.48
CA GLY A 59 -14.68 -4.64 7.21
C GLY A 59 -13.76 -3.53 7.69
N PHE A 60 -13.95 -2.34 7.16
CA PHE A 60 -13.27 -1.13 7.59
C PHE A 60 -14.23 0.04 7.48
N TYR A 61 -14.25 0.91 8.49
CA TYR A 61 -14.95 2.18 8.43
C TYR A 61 -14.17 3.23 9.23
N ARG A 62 -13.92 4.38 8.61
CA ARG A 62 -13.29 5.55 9.22
C ARG A 62 -14.26 6.72 9.24
N PHE A 63 -14.30 7.43 10.33
CA PHE A 63 -14.80 8.79 10.43
C PHE A 63 -13.62 9.74 10.61
N ASP A 64 -13.56 10.76 9.77
CA ASP A 64 -12.54 11.81 9.81
C ASP A 64 -13.22 13.16 10.08
N GLN A 65 -12.63 13.98 10.96
CA GLN A 65 -13.23 15.23 11.39
C GLN A 65 -13.13 16.33 10.32
N GLN A 66 -12.10 16.30 9.48
CA GLN A 66 -11.77 17.39 8.58
C GLN A 66 -12.00 17.04 7.10
N ASP A 67 -11.69 15.83 6.72
CA ASP A 67 -11.74 15.39 5.33
C ASP A 67 -12.92 14.43 5.12
N GLU A 68 -13.94 14.91 4.39
CA GLU A 68 -15.13 14.11 4.10
C GLU A 68 -14.79 12.89 3.24
N GLU A 69 -13.85 13.00 2.30
CA GLU A 69 -13.39 11.89 1.45
C GLU A 69 -12.60 10.84 2.24
N ARG A 70 -12.00 11.23 3.36
CA ARG A 70 -11.37 10.30 4.30
C ARG A 70 -12.38 9.63 5.24
N THR A 71 -13.63 10.14 5.30
CA THR A 71 -14.74 9.47 5.97
C THR A 71 -15.35 8.44 5.03
N HIS A 72 -14.88 7.21 5.11
CA HIS A 72 -15.30 6.17 4.17
C HIS A 72 -15.35 4.79 4.82
N GLY A 73 -15.94 3.84 4.09
CA GLY A 73 -15.97 2.43 4.48
C GLY A 73 -15.57 1.52 3.34
N ASP A 74 -14.97 0.39 3.69
CA ASP A 74 -14.58 -0.62 2.72
C ASP A 74 -14.79 -2.04 3.24
N ILE A 75 -15.05 -2.97 2.33
CA ILE A 75 -14.93 -4.39 2.57
C ILE A 75 -13.54 -4.79 2.10
N ARG A 76 -12.59 -4.86 3.05
CA ARG A 76 -11.20 -5.24 2.77
C ARG A 76 -11.07 -6.71 2.37
N GLU A 77 -11.91 -7.57 2.95
CA GLU A 77 -11.98 -8.98 2.64
C GLU A 77 -13.40 -9.52 2.86
N PHE A 78 -13.91 -10.22 1.89
CA PHE A 78 -15.08 -11.10 1.99
C PHE A 78 -14.93 -12.20 0.96
N LYS A 79 -14.28 -13.29 1.34
CA LYS A 79 -13.92 -14.34 0.40
C LYS A 79 -14.21 -15.73 0.94
N TRP A 80 -14.56 -16.59 0.04
CA TRP A 80 -14.56 -18.04 0.21
C TRP A 80 -13.22 -18.58 -0.29
N THR A 81 -12.65 -19.53 0.47
CA THR A 81 -11.44 -20.27 0.11
C THR A 81 -11.73 -21.75 0.18
N HIS A 82 -11.34 -22.51 -0.85
CA HIS A 82 -11.32 -23.95 -0.86
C HIS A 82 -9.91 -24.46 -1.10
N SER A 83 -9.39 -25.26 -0.18
CA SER A 83 -8.04 -25.84 -0.24
C SER A 83 -8.10 -27.32 -0.56
N GLY A 84 -7.46 -27.72 -1.66
CA GLY A 84 -7.16 -29.10 -2.02
C GLY A 84 -5.75 -29.52 -1.54
N GLU A 85 -5.29 -30.72 -1.95
CA GLU A 85 -3.97 -31.21 -1.51
C GLU A 85 -2.80 -30.36 -2.05
N GLU A 86 -2.87 -29.93 -3.32
CA GLU A 86 -1.82 -29.19 -4.00
C GLU A 86 -2.37 -27.97 -4.78
N TRP A 87 -3.57 -27.53 -4.45
CA TRP A 87 -4.21 -26.39 -5.09
C TRP A 87 -5.16 -25.67 -4.14
N GLU A 88 -5.45 -24.42 -4.45
CA GLU A 88 -6.43 -23.61 -3.74
C GLU A 88 -7.22 -22.77 -4.73
N ALA A 89 -8.51 -22.60 -4.45
CA ALA A 89 -9.38 -21.68 -5.18
C ALA A 89 -9.98 -20.67 -4.20
N GLN A 90 -9.99 -19.41 -4.59
CA GLN A 90 -10.64 -18.35 -3.82
C GLN A 90 -11.60 -17.56 -4.72
N ALA A 91 -12.69 -17.07 -4.13
CA ALA A 91 -13.64 -16.19 -4.82
C ALA A 91 -14.24 -15.19 -3.84
N GLY A 92 -14.33 -13.93 -4.26
CA GLY A 92 -14.89 -12.85 -3.45
C GLY A 92 -14.07 -11.57 -3.50
N ILE A 93 -14.05 -10.83 -2.41
CA ILE A 93 -13.25 -9.62 -2.23
C ILE A 93 -12.04 -9.97 -1.37
N GLY A 94 -10.83 -9.60 -1.79
CA GLY A 94 -9.60 -9.88 -1.06
C GLY A 94 -8.53 -8.83 -1.23
N LYS A 95 -7.54 -8.91 -0.35
CA LYS A 95 -6.29 -8.14 -0.45
C LYS A 95 -5.15 -9.12 -0.71
N VAL A 96 -4.28 -8.75 -1.63
CA VAL A 96 -3.05 -9.46 -1.97
C VAL A 96 -1.91 -8.47 -1.85
N PHE A 97 -0.80 -8.89 -1.35
CA PHE A 97 0.41 -8.10 -1.31
C PHE A 97 1.54 -8.83 -2.04
N TRP A 98 2.18 -8.13 -2.97
CA TRP A 98 3.40 -8.54 -3.64
C TRP A 98 4.46 -7.48 -3.37
N GLY A 99 5.64 -7.90 -2.99
CA GLY A 99 6.72 -6.97 -2.73
C GLY A 99 7.72 -7.51 -1.71
N GLN A 100 8.94 -6.98 -1.75
CA GLN A 100 10.06 -7.37 -0.89
C GLN A 100 10.79 -6.14 -0.31
N THR A 101 10.72 -5.01 -0.99
CA THR A 101 11.41 -3.77 -0.64
C THR A 101 10.66 -3.00 0.47
N GLU A 102 11.32 -2.01 1.08
CA GLU A 102 10.75 -1.20 2.17
C GLU A 102 10.10 0.10 1.66
N SER A 103 10.69 0.70 0.64
CA SER A 103 10.31 2.06 0.23
C SER A 103 9.26 2.13 -0.87
N LEU A 104 9.21 1.15 -1.76
CA LEU A 104 8.27 1.07 -2.89
C LEU A 104 7.93 -0.39 -3.19
N HIS A 105 6.70 -0.66 -3.57
CA HIS A 105 6.22 -1.99 -3.95
C HIS A 105 5.77 -2.00 -5.42
N LEU A 106 6.75 -1.98 -6.34
CA LEU A 106 6.50 -1.83 -7.77
C LEU A 106 5.71 -2.99 -8.38
N VAL A 107 5.91 -4.20 -7.85
CA VAL A 107 5.20 -5.39 -8.34
C VAL A 107 3.78 -5.53 -7.77
N ASP A 108 3.42 -4.77 -6.73
CA ASP A 108 2.12 -4.84 -6.05
C ASP A 108 1.02 -4.12 -6.84
N ILE A 109 0.40 -4.85 -7.78
CA ILE A 109 -0.53 -4.29 -8.79
C ILE A 109 -1.97 -4.78 -8.66
N ILE A 110 -2.26 -5.78 -7.82
CA ILE A 110 -3.61 -6.39 -7.79
C ILE A 110 -4.63 -5.44 -7.17
N ASN A 111 -4.34 -4.93 -5.98
CA ASN A 111 -5.25 -4.08 -5.23
C ASN A 111 -5.01 -2.59 -5.53
N GLN A 112 -6.08 -1.83 -5.55
CA GLN A 112 -6.00 -0.38 -5.60
C GLN A 112 -5.55 0.21 -4.27
N THR A 113 -4.74 1.27 -4.30
CA THR A 113 -4.31 2.00 -3.10
C THR A 113 -5.45 2.82 -2.51
N ASP A 114 -5.60 2.73 -1.20
CA ASP A 114 -6.47 3.59 -0.40
C ASP A 114 -5.68 4.82 0.07
N ALA A 115 -5.50 5.78 -0.85
CA ALA A 115 -4.55 6.87 -0.67
C ALA A 115 -4.97 7.92 0.38
N VAL A 116 -6.21 7.85 0.89
CA VAL A 116 -6.66 8.71 2.00
C VAL A 116 -6.23 8.19 3.37
N GLU A 117 -5.88 6.90 3.48
CA GLU A 117 -5.46 6.29 4.74
C GLU A 117 -4.05 6.72 5.14
N ALA A 118 -3.06 6.41 4.31
CA ALA A 118 -1.66 6.73 4.55
C ALA A 118 -0.93 7.15 3.27
N ILE A 119 0.17 7.86 3.43
CA ILE A 119 0.96 8.38 2.30
C ILE A 119 1.93 7.36 1.73
N ASP A 120 2.26 6.32 2.49
CA ASP A 120 3.19 5.24 2.09
C ASP A 120 2.62 4.34 0.98
N GLY A 121 1.30 4.38 0.75
CA GLY A 121 0.62 3.57 -0.26
C GLY A 121 0.42 2.10 0.11
N GLU A 122 0.67 1.72 1.36
CA GLU A 122 0.50 0.35 1.84
C GLU A 122 -0.96 -0.02 2.10
N ASP A 123 -1.78 0.98 2.42
CA ASP A 123 -3.21 0.74 2.60
C ASP A 123 -3.89 0.47 1.26
N LYS A 124 -4.57 -0.66 1.17
CA LYS A 124 -5.21 -1.13 -0.07
C LYS A 124 -6.70 -1.37 0.12
N LEU A 125 -7.47 -1.05 -0.91
CA LEU A 125 -8.89 -1.39 -1.02
C LEU A 125 -9.06 -2.90 -1.28
N GLY A 126 -10.16 -3.46 -0.82
CA GLY A 126 -10.54 -4.84 -1.16
C GLY A 126 -10.84 -4.98 -2.65
N GLN A 127 -10.25 -5.94 -3.34
CA GLN A 127 -10.41 -6.17 -4.78
C GLN A 127 -11.33 -7.38 -5.02
N PRO A 128 -12.42 -7.25 -5.80
CA PRO A 128 -13.18 -8.39 -6.30
C PRO A 128 -12.30 -9.26 -7.18
N MET A 129 -12.19 -10.56 -6.84
CA MET A 129 -11.32 -11.49 -7.56
C MET A 129 -11.76 -12.94 -7.47
N VAL A 130 -11.33 -13.71 -8.45
CA VAL A 130 -11.29 -15.18 -8.41
C VAL A 130 -9.84 -15.58 -8.63
N THR A 131 -9.32 -16.45 -7.76
CA THR A 131 -7.95 -16.94 -7.89
C THR A 131 -7.91 -18.46 -7.91
N PHE A 132 -6.91 -18.99 -8.60
CA PHE A 132 -6.59 -20.40 -8.58
C PHE A 132 -5.07 -20.57 -8.44
N SER A 133 -4.66 -21.25 -7.37
CA SER A 133 -3.26 -21.48 -7.01
C SER A 133 -2.91 -22.95 -7.12
N LEU A 134 -1.73 -23.24 -7.66
CA LEU A 134 -1.09 -24.55 -7.68
C LEU A 134 0.18 -24.52 -6.83
N PHE A 135 0.33 -25.49 -5.94
CA PHE A 135 1.49 -25.65 -5.05
C PHE A 135 2.29 -26.86 -5.51
N LYS A 136 3.49 -26.65 -6.02
CA LYS A 136 4.35 -27.72 -6.58
C LYS A 136 5.80 -27.54 -6.10
N ASP A 137 6.57 -28.60 -6.17
CA ASP A 137 8.00 -28.57 -5.83
C ASP A 137 8.81 -27.55 -6.65
N TRP A 138 8.32 -27.22 -7.85
CA TRP A 138 8.94 -26.22 -8.73
C TRP A 138 8.44 -24.80 -8.49
N GLY A 139 7.60 -24.60 -7.49
CA GLY A 139 7.07 -23.28 -7.09
C GLY A 139 5.55 -23.22 -7.05
N ASN A 140 5.06 -22.13 -6.49
CA ASN A 140 3.65 -21.80 -6.40
C ASN A 140 3.25 -20.92 -7.59
N THR A 141 2.16 -21.26 -8.24
CA THR A 141 1.64 -20.49 -9.38
C THR A 141 0.20 -20.11 -9.12
N THR A 142 -0.12 -18.81 -9.20
CA THR A 142 -1.49 -18.30 -9.00
C THR A 142 -1.93 -17.51 -10.23
N VAL A 143 -3.13 -17.82 -10.71
CA VAL A 143 -3.85 -17.03 -11.73
C VAL A 143 -4.92 -16.21 -11.04
N PHE A 144 -5.06 -14.96 -11.45
CA PHE A 144 -6.04 -14.00 -10.94
C PHE A 144 -6.97 -13.57 -12.09
N ALA A 145 -8.26 -13.53 -11.82
CA ALA A 145 -9.27 -12.89 -12.64
C ALA A 145 -9.95 -11.81 -11.80
N LEU A 146 -9.92 -10.57 -12.26
CA LEU A 146 -10.37 -9.38 -11.56
C LEU A 146 -11.51 -8.74 -12.36
N PRO A 147 -12.77 -9.13 -12.08
CA PRO A 147 -13.93 -8.79 -12.93
C PRO A 147 -14.45 -7.36 -12.72
N TYR A 148 -13.89 -6.62 -11.80
CA TYR A 148 -14.31 -5.27 -11.47
C TYR A 148 -13.13 -4.45 -10.97
N PHE A 149 -12.84 -3.32 -11.61
CA PHE A 149 -11.83 -2.37 -11.20
C PHE A 149 -12.34 -1.49 -10.05
N ARG A 150 -11.49 -1.14 -9.11
CA ARG A 150 -11.77 -0.19 -8.04
C ARG A 150 -10.92 1.06 -8.24
N GLU A 151 -11.56 2.22 -8.15
CA GLU A 151 -10.88 3.50 -8.26
C GLU A 151 -10.07 3.83 -7.02
N ARG A 152 -9.02 4.62 -7.21
CA ARG A 152 -8.17 5.12 -6.13
C ARG A 152 -8.91 6.19 -5.35
N THR A 153 -8.74 6.18 -4.03
CA THR A 153 -9.26 7.25 -3.15
C THR A 153 -8.32 8.45 -3.18
N PHE A 154 -8.89 9.64 -2.99
CA PHE A 154 -8.14 10.90 -2.94
C PHE A 154 -8.68 11.79 -1.84
N SER A 155 -7.79 12.54 -1.16
CA SER A 155 -8.20 13.53 -0.16
C SER A 155 -9.07 14.63 -0.77
N GLY A 156 -10.10 15.00 -0.04
CA GLY A 156 -11.03 16.06 -0.41
C GLY A 156 -10.43 17.47 -0.34
N ILE A 157 -11.26 18.47 -0.62
CA ILE A 157 -10.84 19.87 -0.66
C ILE A 157 -10.31 20.38 0.71
N ASP A 158 -10.82 19.84 1.80
CA ASP A 158 -10.44 20.17 3.18
C ASP A 158 -9.27 19.31 3.69
N GLY A 159 -8.93 18.24 2.96
CA GLY A 159 -7.79 17.37 3.25
C GLY A 159 -6.45 18.04 2.92
N ARG A 160 -5.40 17.76 3.72
CA ARG A 160 -4.06 18.36 3.58
C ARG A 160 -3.24 17.71 2.46
N ILE A 161 -3.18 16.39 2.45
CA ILE A 161 -2.33 15.61 1.52
C ILE A 161 -3.10 15.44 0.20
N ARG A 162 -3.04 16.43 -0.68
CA ARG A 162 -3.75 16.42 -1.96
C ARG A 162 -3.06 17.25 -3.04
N PRO A 163 -3.37 17.03 -4.33
CA PRO A 163 -2.94 17.89 -5.42
C PRO A 163 -3.47 19.33 -5.29
N ALA A 164 -2.90 20.24 -6.07
CA ALA A 164 -3.28 21.66 -6.06
C ALA A 164 -4.76 21.88 -6.45
N LEU A 165 -5.24 21.15 -7.44
CA LEU A 165 -6.65 21.09 -7.81
C LEU A 165 -7.30 19.87 -7.14
N PRO A 166 -8.56 19.98 -6.66
CA PRO A 166 -9.28 18.84 -6.12
C PRO A 166 -9.50 17.77 -7.21
N VAL A 167 -9.51 16.50 -6.79
CA VAL A 167 -9.78 15.38 -7.69
C VAL A 167 -11.29 15.13 -7.73
N ASP A 168 -11.86 15.11 -8.93
CA ASP A 168 -13.26 14.77 -9.20
C ASP A 168 -13.35 13.24 -9.39
N THR A 169 -13.66 12.54 -8.31
CA THR A 169 -13.79 11.08 -8.27
C THR A 169 -15.16 10.60 -8.79
N ASP A 170 -16.15 11.50 -8.90
CA ASP A 170 -17.49 11.14 -9.41
C ASP A 170 -17.52 10.95 -10.93
N ASN A 171 -16.51 11.46 -11.63
CA ASN A 171 -16.45 11.45 -13.09
C ASN A 171 -15.11 10.95 -13.62
N PRO A 172 -14.64 9.73 -13.25
CA PRO A 172 -13.39 9.17 -13.75
C PRO A 172 -13.44 8.96 -15.27
N LEU A 173 -12.27 8.79 -15.87
CA LEU A 173 -12.10 8.48 -17.28
C LEU A 173 -11.38 7.15 -17.41
N PHE A 174 -11.80 6.32 -18.36
CA PHE A 174 -11.20 5.01 -18.64
C PHE A 174 -10.79 4.92 -20.10
N GLU A 175 -9.67 4.21 -20.37
CA GLU A 175 -9.29 3.87 -21.74
C GLU A 175 -10.18 2.73 -22.27
N SER A 176 -10.54 1.77 -21.41
CA SER A 176 -11.43 0.66 -21.75
C SER A 176 -12.87 1.14 -21.89
N GLU A 177 -13.58 0.70 -22.95
CA GLU A 177 -15.02 0.94 -23.13
C GLU A 177 -15.89 0.21 -22.07
N ASP A 178 -15.33 -0.80 -21.41
CA ASP A 178 -16.00 -1.56 -20.34
C ASP A 178 -15.84 -0.88 -18.96
N GLU A 179 -15.07 0.24 -18.90
CA GLU A 179 -14.87 1.06 -17.71
C GLU A 179 -14.42 0.18 -16.50
N GLU A 180 -15.09 0.29 -15.33
CA GLU A 180 -14.78 -0.51 -14.13
C GLU A 180 -15.06 -2.01 -14.32
N LYS A 181 -15.81 -2.40 -15.35
CA LYS A 181 -16.14 -3.81 -15.65
C LYS A 181 -15.12 -4.47 -16.55
N ASN A 182 -14.04 -3.77 -16.87
CA ASN A 182 -12.93 -4.38 -17.59
C ASN A 182 -12.43 -5.61 -16.83
N LEU A 183 -12.27 -6.74 -17.53
CA LEU A 183 -11.74 -7.96 -16.93
C LEU A 183 -10.20 -7.88 -16.94
N ASP A 184 -9.63 -7.49 -15.81
CA ASP A 184 -8.19 -7.56 -15.61
C ASP A 184 -7.78 -8.99 -15.23
N TRP A 185 -6.54 -9.37 -15.53
CA TRP A 185 -6.02 -10.67 -15.11
C TRP A 185 -4.52 -10.58 -14.76
N ALA A 186 -4.07 -11.52 -13.91
CA ALA A 186 -2.66 -11.65 -13.57
C ALA A 186 -2.23 -13.10 -13.42
N LEU A 187 -0.96 -13.32 -13.60
CA LEU A 187 -0.26 -14.57 -13.33
C LEU A 187 0.93 -14.27 -12.41
N ARG A 188 1.07 -15.04 -11.33
CA ARG A 188 2.23 -14.98 -10.45
C ARG A 188 2.82 -16.36 -10.24
N TRP A 189 4.13 -16.48 -10.37
CA TRP A 189 4.91 -17.63 -9.94
C TRP A 189 5.90 -17.18 -8.88
N GLN A 190 6.06 -17.97 -7.82
CA GLN A 190 7.04 -17.72 -6.78
C GLN A 190 7.68 -19.02 -6.30
N HIS A 191 8.96 -18.97 -5.97
CA HIS A 191 9.69 -20.14 -5.52
C HIS A 191 10.85 -19.76 -4.61
N THR A 192 11.11 -20.62 -3.60
CA THR A 192 12.26 -20.51 -2.70
C THR A 192 13.37 -21.41 -3.18
N LEU A 193 14.53 -20.85 -3.51
CA LEU A 193 15.71 -21.51 -4.05
C LEU A 193 16.86 -21.36 -3.05
N GLY A 194 16.92 -22.22 -2.03
CA GLY A 194 17.88 -22.09 -0.92
C GLY A 194 17.61 -20.83 -0.12
N ASP A 195 18.56 -19.90 -0.10
CA ASP A 195 18.46 -18.63 0.62
C ASP A 195 17.78 -17.52 -0.20
N TRP A 196 17.25 -17.84 -1.39
CA TRP A 196 16.62 -16.90 -2.31
C TRP A 196 15.12 -17.16 -2.44
N GLU A 197 14.32 -16.12 -2.38
CA GLU A 197 12.94 -16.12 -2.79
C GLU A 197 12.82 -15.32 -4.08
N VAL A 198 12.19 -15.90 -5.10
CA VAL A 198 12.03 -15.27 -6.41
C VAL A 198 10.56 -15.29 -6.78
N GLY A 199 10.02 -14.12 -7.15
CA GLY A 199 8.70 -13.95 -7.71
C GLY A 199 8.79 -13.45 -9.15
N LEU A 200 7.94 -13.98 -10.02
CA LEU A 200 7.71 -13.48 -11.38
C LEU A 200 6.23 -13.21 -11.54
N SER A 201 5.87 -12.10 -12.14
CA SER A 201 4.49 -11.71 -12.35
C SER A 201 4.25 -11.15 -13.74
N TYR A 202 3.00 -11.29 -14.19
CA TYR A 202 2.48 -10.62 -15.36
C TYR A 202 1.06 -10.14 -15.06
N PHE A 203 0.75 -8.92 -15.43
CA PHE A 203 -0.54 -8.27 -15.27
C PHE A 203 -0.97 -7.64 -16.60
N ASP A 204 -2.25 -7.77 -16.93
CA ASP A 204 -2.87 -7.11 -18.08
C ASP A 204 -4.24 -6.59 -17.64
N GLY A 205 -4.44 -5.28 -17.71
CA GLY A 205 -5.66 -4.64 -17.23
C GLY A 205 -5.52 -3.15 -16.95
N THR A 206 -6.43 -2.63 -16.18
CA THR A 206 -6.53 -1.21 -15.83
C THR A 206 -5.45 -0.78 -14.83
N SER A 207 -4.77 0.33 -15.10
CA SER A 207 -3.71 0.87 -14.22
C SER A 207 -4.24 1.22 -12.83
N ARG A 208 -3.46 0.88 -11.79
CA ARG A 208 -3.73 1.34 -10.40
C ARG A 208 -3.19 2.75 -10.12
N GLU A 209 -2.39 3.28 -11.03
CA GLU A 209 -1.89 4.65 -11.03
C GLU A 209 -2.63 5.44 -12.11
N PRO A 210 -3.56 6.36 -11.75
CA PRO A 210 -4.24 7.17 -12.73
C PRO A 210 -3.35 8.32 -13.19
N ASP A 211 -3.52 8.71 -14.45
CA ASP A 211 -3.14 10.03 -14.94
C ASP A 211 -4.24 11.05 -14.61
N PHE A 212 -3.92 12.35 -14.73
CA PHE A 212 -4.88 13.39 -14.42
C PHE A 212 -5.14 14.30 -15.63
N VAL A 213 -6.43 14.51 -15.91
CA VAL A 213 -6.91 15.44 -16.94
C VAL A 213 -7.51 16.66 -16.25
N VAL A 214 -7.01 17.86 -16.57
CA VAL A 214 -7.59 19.10 -16.08
C VAL A 214 -8.96 19.30 -16.70
N ALA A 215 -9.98 19.46 -15.88
CA ALA A 215 -11.37 19.64 -16.25
C ALA A 215 -12.05 20.69 -15.37
N THR A 216 -13.35 20.83 -15.49
CA THR A 216 -14.17 21.60 -14.56
C THR A 216 -15.20 20.67 -13.93
N ASN A 217 -15.38 20.78 -12.61
CA ASN A 217 -16.40 20.05 -11.90
C ASN A 217 -17.82 20.58 -12.19
N GLU A 218 -18.84 20.00 -11.60
CA GLU A 218 -20.25 20.42 -11.77
C GLU A 218 -20.51 21.89 -11.39
N SER A 219 -19.72 22.43 -10.45
CA SER A 219 -19.78 23.83 -10.04
C SER A 219 -19.02 24.78 -10.98
N SER A 220 -18.47 24.28 -12.10
CA SER A 220 -17.63 25.02 -13.05
C SER A 220 -16.30 25.51 -12.47
N GLU A 221 -15.80 24.86 -11.42
CA GLU A 221 -14.50 25.11 -10.83
C GLU A 221 -13.44 24.14 -11.41
N PRO A 222 -12.18 24.58 -11.56
CA PRO A 222 -11.11 23.69 -12.03
C PRO A 222 -10.92 22.47 -11.12
N SER A 223 -10.86 21.30 -11.72
CA SER A 223 -10.64 20.02 -11.05
C SER A 223 -9.73 19.11 -11.86
N LEU A 224 -9.24 18.03 -11.24
CA LEU A 224 -8.53 16.94 -11.88
C LEU A 224 -9.47 15.76 -12.02
N ARG A 225 -9.62 15.22 -13.22
CA ARG A 225 -10.32 13.96 -13.44
C ARG A 225 -9.30 12.84 -13.55
N PRO A 226 -9.38 11.78 -12.75
CA PRO A 226 -8.50 10.63 -12.89
C PRO A 226 -8.81 9.91 -14.21
N PHE A 227 -7.77 9.59 -14.97
CA PHE A 227 -7.83 8.79 -16.18
C PHE A 227 -7.07 7.48 -15.94
N TYR A 228 -7.74 6.35 -16.15
CA TYR A 228 -7.22 5.01 -15.92
C TYR A 228 -6.90 4.31 -17.25
N PRO A 229 -5.61 4.34 -17.68
CA PRO A 229 -5.19 3.65 -18.89
C PRO A 229 -5.14 2.14 -18.71
N GLN A 230 -5.13 1.40 -19.83
CA GLN A 230 -4.82 -0.02 -19.84
C GLN A 230 -3.30 -0.24 -19.83
N ILE A 231 -2.84 -1.23 -19.07
CA ILE A 231 -1.43 -1.54 -18.95
C ILE A 231 -1.15 -3.02 -19.12
N GLN A 232 0.06 -3.31 -19.58
CA GLN A 232 0.68 -4.63 -19.48
C GLN A 232 1.95 -4.49 -18.63
N GLN A 233 2.07 -5.29 -17.58
CA GLN A 233 3.23 -5.24 -16.68
C GLN A 233 3.83 -6.63 -16.50
N ALA A 234 5.12 -6.77 -16.78
CA ALA A 234 5.93 -7.89 -16.34
C ALA A 234 6.74 -7.45 -15.11
N GLY A 235 6.74 -8.26 -14.05
CA GLY A 235 7.42 -7.96 -12.80
C GLY A 235 8.31 -9.09 -12.32
N ILE A 236 9.36 -8.72 -11.61
CA ILE A 236 10.24 -9.62 -10.87
C ILE A 236 10.49 -9.06 -9.48
N ASP A 237 10.43 -9.91 -8.47
CA ASP A 237 10.85 -9.59 -7.11
C ASP A 237 11.79 -10.66 -6.57
N VAL A 238 12.78 -10.24 -5.79
CA VAL A 238 13.81 -11.10 -5.23
C VAL A 238 14.13 -10.69 -3.80
N LEU A 239 14.14 -11.67 -2.91
CA LEU A 239 14.68 -11.56 -1.56
C LEU A 239 15.79 -12.59 -1.38
N ALA A 240 16.93 -12.20 -0.81
CA ALA A 240 17.99 -13.14 -0.46
C ALA A 240 18.45 -12.92 0.98
N LEU A 241 18.52 -14.03 1.74
CA LEU A 241 18.94 -14.05 3.14
C LEU A 241 20.38 -14.60 3.23
N MET A 242 21.36 -13.74 3.53
CA MET A 242 22.77 -14.11 3.57
C MET A 242 23.43 -13.67 4.88
N GLY A 243 23.36 -14.51 5.92
CA GLY A 243 23.84 -14.18 7.25
C GLY A 243 23.03 -13.03 7.86
N GLY A 244 23.69 -11.89 8.15
CA GLY A 244 23.01 -10.68 8.65
C GLY A 244 22.46 -9.78 7.57
N TRP A 245 22.63 -10.11 6.28
CA TRP A 245 22.16 -9.34 5.14
C TRP A 245 20.84 -9.87 4.62
N VAL A 246 19.92 -8.95 4.30
CA VAL A 246 18.72 -9.18 3.51
C VAL A 246 18.85 -8.33 2.25
N ILE A 247 19.02 -8.97 1.11
CA ILE A 247 19.07 -8.29 -0.21
C ILE A 247 17.65 -8.28 -0.77
N LYS A 248 17.19 -7.14 -1.26
CA LYS A 248 15.84 -6.92 -1.77
C LYS A 248 15.91 -6.30 -3.16
N PHE A 249 15.04 -6.73 -4.05
CA PHE A 249 14.92 -6.16 -5.40
C PHE A 249 13.51 -6.35 -5.93
N GLU A 250 12.98 -5.30 -6.54
CA GLU A 250 11.78 -5.33 -7.36
C GLU A 250 12.03 -4.60 -8.67
N GLY A 251 11.53 -5.14 -9.77
CA GLY A 251 11.64 -4.51 -11.07
C GLY A 251 10.42 -4.80 -11.92
N VAL A 252 9.99 -3.80 -12.68
CA VAL A 252 8.87 -3.92 -13.60
C VAL A 252 9.23 -3.36 -14.97
N GLN A 253 8.72 -4.01 -16.00
CA GLN A 253 8.59 -3.48 -17.34
C GLN A 253 7.12 -3.25 -17.60
N ARG A 254 6.72 -2.01 -17.84
CA ARG A 254 5.31 -1.63 -18.04
C ARG A 254 5.13 -1.00 -19.40
N LYS A 255 4.07 -1.40 -20.06
CA LYS A 255 3.57 -0.77 -21.27
C LYS A 255 2.25 -0.07 -20.95
N VAL A 256 2.15 1.21 -21.28
CA VAL A 256 0.98 2.07 -21.10
C VAL A 256 0.71 2.77 -22.41
N MET A 257 -0.48 2.54 -23.02
CA MET A 257 -0.80 3.10 -24.32
C MET A 257 0.34 2.78 -25.36
N ASP A 258 1.04 3.78 -25.85
CA ASP A 258 2.13 3.64 -26.83
C ASP A 258 3.53 3.78 -26.21
N GLU A 259 3.63 3.90 -24.88
CA GLU A 259 4.90 4.09 -24.17
C GLU A 259 5.28 2.84 -23.36
N ASP A 260 6.57 2.53 -23.38
CA ASP A 260 7.17 1.47 -22.58
C ASP A 260 8.18 2.09 -21.60
N TYR A 261 8.13 1.68 -20.33
CA TYR A 261 9.13 2.09 -19.36
C TYR A 261 9.50 0.97 -18.38
N THR A 262 10.66 1.14 -17.79
CA THR A 262 11.19 0.25 -16.75
C THR A 262 11.31 1.02 -15.45
N ALA A 263 10.84 0.45 -14.35
CA ALA A 263 11.10 0.94 -13.02
C ALA A 263 11.68 -0.17 -12.15
N PHE A 264 12.55 0.17 -11.22
CA PHE A 264 13.08 -0.78 -10.26
C PHE A 264 13.43 -0.12 -8.93
N VAL A 265 13.40 -0.90 -7.87
CA VAL A 265 13.91 -0.59 -6.55
C VAL A 265 14.75 -1.75 -6.05
N GLY A 266 15.89 -1.47 -5.47
CA GLY A 266 16.75 -2.53 -4.95
C GLY A 266 17.71 -2.03 -3.89
N GLY A 267 18.00 -2.89 -2.95
CA GLY A 267 18.83 -2.51 -1.83
C GLY A 267 19.11 -3.66 -0.88
N PHE A 268 19.42 -3.28 0.33
CA PHE A 268 19.73 -4.25 1.38
C PHE A 268 19.33 -3.74 2.76
N GLU A 269 19.15 -4.69 3.65
CA GLU A 269 19.08 -4.48 5.09
C GLU A 269 20.19 -5.29 5.77
N TYR A 270 20.86 -4.70 6.75
CA TYR A 270 21.88 -5.38 7.55
C TYR A 270 21.57 -5.27 9.03
N SER A 271 21.50 -6.44 9.70
CA SER A 271 21.15 -6.55 11.12
C SER A 271 22.37 -6.68 12.00
N PHE A 272 22.51 -5.74 12.94
CA PHE A 272 23.43 -5.83 14.07
C PHE A 272 22.68 -6.29 15.30
N VAL A 273 22.85 -7.54 15.65
CA VAL A 273 22.19 -8.15 16.81
C VAL A 273 22.95 -7.83 18.08
N GLY A 274 22.23 -7.45 19.14
CA GLY A 274 22.82 -7.20 20.46
C GLY A 274 23.70 -5.94 20.50
N LEU A 275 23.18 -4.81 20.00
CA LEU A 275 23.92 -3.53 19.96
C LEU A 275 24.53 -3.16 21.31
N PHE A 276 25.85 -2.96 21.36
CA PHE A 276 26.62 -2.68 22.58
C PHE A 276 26.41 -3.69 23.72
N ASP A 277 26.34 -4.98 23.39
CA ASP A 277 26.08 -6.07 24.35
C ASP A 277 24.73 -5.96 25.08
N SER A 278 23.78 -5.26 24.45
CA SER A 278 22.38 -5.11 24.92
C SER A 278 21.45 -6.15 24.29
N VAL A 279 20.16 -6.06 24.63
CA VAL A 279 19.09 -6.84 24.00
C VAL A 279 18.57 -6.19 22.71
N TYR A 280 19.02 -4.98 22.36
CA TYR A 280 18.54 -4.22 21.22
C TYR A 280 19.24 -4.64 19.93
N ASP A 281 18.46 -4.71 18.84
CA ASP A 281 18.99 -4.89 17.51
C ASP A 281 18.81 -3.61 16.69
N ILE A 282 19.76 -3.32 15.81
CA ILE A 282 19.67 -2.22 14.87
C ILE A 282 19.85 -2.76 13.45
N ASN A 283 18.93 -2.40 12.57
CA ASN A 283 19.00 -2.75 11.17
C ASN A 283 19.24 -1.48 10.35
N TRP A 284 20.21 -1.54 9.47
CA TRP A 284 20.48 -0.49 8.50
C TRP A 284 19.86 -0.88 7.16
N LEU A 285 19.12 0.07 6.57
CA LEU A 285 18.43 -0.10 5.30
C LEU A 285 19.00 0.89 4.28
N MET A 286 19.18 0.42 3.05
CA MET A 286 19.52 1.26 1.93
C MET A 286 18.82 0.72 0.69
N GLU A 287 18.05 1.58 -0.02
CA GLU A 287 17.39 1.23 -1.27
C GLU A 287 17.58 2.36 -2.28
N TYR A 288 17.88 1.97 -3.52
CA TYR A 288 17.92 2.87 -4.66
C TYR A 288 16.69 2.63 -5.52
N GLN A 289 16.03 3.72 -5.91
CA GLN A 289 14.78 3.75 -6.67
C GLN A 289 15.02 4.41 -8.01
N TYR A 290 14.45 3.82 -9.07
CA TYR A 290 14.53 4.33 -10.43
C TYR A 290 13.21 4.14 -11.16
N ASP A 291 12.74 5.18 -11.86
CA ASP A 291 11.60 5.13 -12.76
C ASP A 291 11.95 5.82 -14.08
N GLY A 292 11.85 5.10 -15.18
CA GLY A 292 12.21 5.58 -16.50
C GLY A 292 11.24 6.58 -17.13
N ARG A 293 10.17 6.97 -16.43
CA ARG A 293 9.22 8.02 -16.84
C ARG A 293 9.76 9.42 -16.54
N GLU A 294 11.00 9.68 -16.82
CA GLU A 294 11.65 10.97 -16.59
C GLU A 294 10.72 12.15 -16.98
N ASN A 295 10.61 13.15 -16.12
CA ASN A 295 9.82 14.39 -16.31
C ASN A 295 8.29 14.24 -16.33
N GLN A 296 7.72 13.13 -15.87
CA GLN A 296 6.29 13.07 -15.62
C GLN A 296 5.98 13.51 -14.18
N SER A 297 5.15 14.52 -14.03
CA SER A 297 4.86 15.20 -12.75
C SER A 297 4.13 14.36 -11.69
N ASN A 298 3.73 13.14 -12.01
CA ASN A 298 3.05 12.20 -11.11
C ASN A 298 3.95 11.08 -10.57
N VAL A 299 5.22 11.02 -10.98
CA VAL A 299 6.19 10.04 -10.49
C VAL A 299 6.93 10.62 -9.27
N ILE A 300 6.87 9.92 -8.13
CA ILE A 300 7.46 10.40 -6.86
C ILE A 300 8.92 9.98 -6.72
N ALA A 301 9.31 8.83 -7.29
CA ALA A 301 10.64 8.23 -7.12
C ALA A 301 11.27 7.96 -8.48
N GLN A 302 12.00 8.91 -9.03
CA GLN A 302 12.59 8.84 -10.36
C GLN A 302 14.06 8.39 -10.33
N ASN A 303 14.84 8.94 -9.40
CA ASN A 303 16.25 8.67 -9.20
C ASN A 303 16.60 8.97 -7.74
N ASP A 304 16.13 8.13 -6.82
CA ASP A 304 16.12 8.41 -5.39
C ASP A 304 16.93 7.39 -4.60
N LEU A 305 17.51 7.84 -3.49
CA LEU A 305 18.20 7.00 -2.52
C LEU A 305 17.51 7.07 -1.16
N MET A 306 16.97 5.96 -0.70
CA MET A 306 16.48 5.79 0.66
C MET A 306 17.59 5.26 1.57
N LEU A 307 17.77 5.90 2.72
CA LEU A 307 18.59 5.43 3.83
C LEU A 307 17.73 5.36 5.07
N GLY A 308 17.72 4.22 5.74
CA GLY A 308 16.90 3.99 6.92
C GLY A 308 17.61 3.22 8.02
N THR A 309 16.99 3.23 9.19
CA THR A 309 17.40 2.43 10.32
C THR A 309 16.18 1.97 11.11
N ARG A 310 16.16 0.70 11.48
CA ARG A 310 15.15 0.11 12.35
C ARG A 310 15.79 -0.32 13.66
N LEU A 311 15.33 0.23 14.78
CA LEU A 311 15.71 -0.16 16.13
C LEU A 311 14.63 -1.10 16.68
N VAL A 312 15.02 -2.32 17.04
CA VAL A 312 14.16 -3.34 17.65
C VAL A 312 14.56 -3.53 19.10
N PHE A 313 13.64 -3.34 20.01
CA PHE A 313 13.91 -3.39 21.46
C PHE A 313 13.96 -4.83 22.00
N ASN A 314 13.44 -5.80 21.23
CA ASN A 314 13.34 -7.21 21.63
C ASN A 314 12.64 -7.43 22.97
N ASP A 315 11.72 -6.54 23.31
CA ASP A 315 10.88 -6.63 24.50
C ASP A 315 9.58 -7.42 24.19
N ILE A 316 8.85 -7.77 25.24
CA ILE A 316 7.58 -8.53 25.13
C ILE A 316 6.47 -7.71 24.43
N ASP A 317 6.58 -6.38 24.45
CA ASP A 317 5.59 -5.47 23.90
C ASP A 317 5.83 -5.20 22.40
N GLY A 318 6.94 -5.72 21.83
CA GLY A 318 7.31 -5.61 20.43
C GLY A 318 7.60 -4.15 20.03
N THR A 319 8.30 -3.42 20.88
CA THR A 319 8.68 -2.02 20.64
C THR A 319 9.68 -1.93 19.51
N GLN A 320 9.37 -1.10 18.53
CA GLN A 320 10.27 -0.80 17.41
C GLN A 320 10.14 0.64 16.93
N ILE A 321 11.23 1.13 16.34
CA ILE A 321 11.28 2.45 15.70
C ILE A 321 11.97 2.27 14.35
N LEU A 322 11.31 2.68 13.28
CA LEU A 322 11.88 2.81 11.95
C LEU A 322 12.01 4.30 11.63
N ALA A 323 13.15 4.72 11.13
CA ALA A 323 13.35 6.08 10.66
C ALA A 323 14.15 6.07 9.36
N GLY A 324 13.81 6.92 8.43
CA GLY A 324 14.48 6.99 7.14
C GLY A 324 14.37 8.36 6.48
N VAL A 325 15.18 8.52 5.46
CA VAL A 325 15.22 9.67 4.58
C VAL A 325 15.30 9.17 3.15
N VAL A 326 14.52 9.75 2.26
CA VAL A 326 14.59 9.57 0.80
C VAL A 326 15.13 10.87 0.21
N GLN A 327 16.21 10.79 -0.55
CA GLN A 327 16.88 11.90 -1.21
C GLN A 327 16.81 11.71 -2.71
N ASP A 328 16.21 12.66 -3.40
CA ASP A 328 16.30 12.79 -4.85
C ASP A 328 17.74 13.12 -5.25
N LEU A 329 18.31 12.34 -6.18
CA LEU A 329 19.71 12.49 -6.59
C LEU A 329 19.89 13.52 -7.72
N ASP A 330 18.81 13.90 -8.39
CA ASP A 330 18.81 14.94 -9.42
C ASP A 330 18.56 16.33 -8.84
N HIS A 331 17.76 16.41 -7.74
CA HIS A 331 17.39 17.64 -7.08
C HIS A 331 17.75 17.62 -5.58
N SER A 332 18.89 18.19 -5.22
CA SER A 332 19.43 18.13 -3.83
C SER A 332 18.52 18.70 -2.75
N ASN A 333 17.55 19.55 -3.11
CA ASN A 333 16.58 20.16 -2.21
C ASN A 333 15.25 19.37 -2.12
N VAL A 334 15.11 18.33 -2.93
CA VAL A 334 13.96 17.44 -2.91
C VAL A 334 14.29 16.23 -2.05
N ARG A 335 13.59 16.09 -0.93
CA ARG A 335 13.77 14.97 0.01
C ARG A 335 12.56 14.82 0.92
N SER A 336 12.37 13.61 1.41
CA SER A 336 11.40 13.32 2.45
C SER A 336 12.07 12.55 3.59
N GLY A 337 11.46 12.59 4.76
CA GLY A 337 11.90 11.81 5.91
C GLY A 337 10.70 11.26 6.65
N PHE A 338 10.87 10.12 7.30
CA PHE A 338 9.82 9.49 8.08
C PHE A 338 10.36 8.87 9.37
N ILE A 339 9.47 8.79 10.35
CA ILE A 339 9.67 8.06 11.61
C ILE A 339 8.38 7.30 11.88
N GLU A 340 8.50 6.02 12.14
CA GLU A 340 7.41 5.15 12.54
C GLU A 340 7.81 4.44 13.83
N ALA A 341 6.99 4.54 14.85
CA ALA A 341 7.25 3.88 16.12
C ALA A 341 5.98 3.23 16.65
N SER A 342 6.11 2.04 17.19
CA SER A 342 4.97 1.37 17.80
C SER A 342 5.38 0.45 18.94
N SER A 343 4.45 0.25 19.88
CA SER A 343 4.58 -0.73 20.95
C SER A 343 3.21 -1.12 21.49
N ARG A 344 3.08 -2.31 22.02
CA ARG A 344 1.90 -2.71 22.78
C ARG A 344 1.97 -2.09 24.20
N ILE A 345 0.81 -1.69 24.70
CA ILE A 345 0.64 -1.32 26.11
C ILE A 345 0.27 -2.58 26.91
N ASN A 346 -0.52 -3.44 26.27
CA ASN A 346 -0.93 -4.76 26.79
C ASN A 346 -1.54 -5.60 25.66
N ASN A 347 -2.19 -6.72 25.97
CA ASN A 347 -2.75 -7.64 24.99
C ASN A 347 -3.85 -7.01 24.09
N HIS A 348 -4.46 -5.92 24.52
CA HIS A 348 -5.57 -5.26 23.82
C HIS A 348 -5.21 -3.90 23.27
N TRP A 349 -4.20 -3.23 23.78
CA TRP A 349 -3.88 -1.86 23.40
C TRP A 349 -2.49 -1.75 22.79
N LYS A 350 -2.42 -1.02 21.67
CA LYS A 350 -1.19 -0.65 20.97
C LYS A 350 -1.19 0.85 20.71
N TRP A 351 -0.04 1.49 20.83
CA TRP A 351 0.17 2.84 20.32
C TRP A 351 1.06 2.82 19.09
N ARG A 352 0.84 3.79 18.21
CA ARG A 352 1.69 4.07 17.04
C ARG A 352 1.93 5.58 16.95
N VAL A 353 3.11 5.95 16.53
CA VAL A 353 3.49 7.32 16.15
C VAL A 353 4.10 7.27 14.77
N ASP A 354 3.52 8.04 13.85
CA ASP A 354 4.02 8.21 12.50
C ASP A 354 4.33 9.69 12.29
N ALA A 355 5.48 10.02 11.72
CA ALA A 355 5.85 11.39 11.39
C ALA A 355 6.48 11.44 10.01
N TYR A 356 6.06 12.39 9.19
CA TYR A 356 6.56 12.61 7.84
C TYR A 356 6.94 14.07 7.66
N ILE A 357 8.08 14.29 7.01
CA ILE A 357 8.58 15.63 6.66
C ILE A 357 8.91 15.67 5.18
N PHE A 358 8.60 16.78 4.53
CA PHE A 358 8.77 16.96 3.10
C PHE A 358 9.50 18.27 2.80
N SER A 359 10.49 18.20 1.93
CA SER A 359 11.22 19.37 1.44
C SER A 359 11.26 19.29 -0.08
N SER A 360 10.68 20.26 -0.74
CA SER A 360 10.76 20.41 -2.19
C SER A 360 10.61 21.89 -2.52
N ASP A 361 11.54 22.43 -3.30
CA ASP A 361 11.47 23.76 -3.90
C ASP A 361 11.35 23.70 -5.43
N GLU A 362 11.24 22.50 -5.99
CA GLU A 362 11.13 22.24 -7.42
C GLU A 362 9.65 22.01 -7.81
N PRO A 363 8.98 22.99 -8.47
CA PRO A 363 7.57 22.90 -8.78
C PRO A 363 7.19 21.80 -9.79
N THR A 364 8.14 21.23 -10.50
CA THR A 364 7.93 20.14 -11.46
C THR A 364 7.88 18.78 -10.78
N GLU A 365 8.38 18.67 -9.56
CA GLU A 365 8.36 17.44 -8.79
C GLU A 365 7.01 17.18 -8.14
N ALA A 366 6.58 15.92 -8.13
CA ALA A 366 5.35 15.48 -7.50
C ALA A 366 5.32 15.80 -5.99
N SER A 367 6.47 15.71 -5.33
CA SER A 367 6.64 16.01 -3.91
C SER A 367 6.44 17.50 -3.55
N TYR A 368 6.45 18.42 -4.55
CA TYR A 368 6.25 19.85 -4.30
C TYR A 368 4.86 20.16 -3.71
N MET A 369 3.85 19.36 -4.01
CA MET A 369 2.52 19.54 -3.42
C MET A 369 2.53 19.32 -1.90
N LEU A 370 3.44 18.50 -1.38
CA LEU A 370 3.54 18.11 0.04
C LEU A 370 4.43 19.07 0.88
N ARG A 371 5.07 20.06 0.27
CA ARG A 371 6.11 20.91 0.91
C ARG A 371 5.71 21.65 2.19
N ARG A 372 4.43 21.63 2.56
CA ARG A 372 3.90 22.19 3.82
C ARG A 372 3.08 21.18 4.62
N ASP A 373 3.09 19.92 4.21
CA ASP A 373 2.29 18.89 4.83
C ASP A 373 3.10 17.98 5.77
N ASP A 374 4.18 18.53 6.36
CA ASP A 374 4.87 17.88 7.47
C ASP A 374 3.89 17.59 8.60
N TYR A 375 3.83 16.36 9.07
CA TYR A 375 2.92 16.01 10.15
C TYR A 375 3.49 14.96 11.09
N ALA A 376 2.90 14.89 12.28
CA ALA A 376 3.00 13.79 13.20
C ALA A 376 1.59 13.26 13.51
N GLN A 377 1.44 11.96 13.57
CA GLN A 377 0.21 11.25 13.92
C GLN A 377 0.45 10.37 15.13
N LEU A 378 -0.45 10.42 16.10
CA LEU A 378 -0.51 9.49 17.22
C LEU A 378 -1.79 8.67 17.08
N SER A 379 -1.65 7.34 17.12
CA SER A 379 -2.74 6.39 17.07
C SER A 379 -2.78 5.56 18.36
N LEU A 380 -3.97 5.36 18.90
CA LEU A 380 -4.22 4.44 20.00
C LEU A 380 -5.25 3.41 19.54
N GLU A 381 -4.81 2.16 19.41
CA GLU A 381 -5.58 1.05 18.87
C GLU A 381 -6.02 0.09 19.99
N TYR A 382 -7.25 -0.37 19.91
CA TYR A 382 -7.83 -1.40 20.77
C TYR A 382 -8.18 -2.63 19.94
N TYR A 383 -7.71 -3.79 20.39
CA TYR A 383 -7.96 -5.11 19.78
C TYR A 383 -8.92 -5.92 20.66
N PHE A 384 -9.93 -6.53 20.08
CA PHE A 384 -10.96 -7.34 20.74
C PHE A 384 -11.16 -8.70 20.09
#